data_f6ae18564c1b0aa4907cb41718b58330
#
_entry.id   f6ae18564c1b0aa4907cb41718b58330
#
_cell.length_a   1.000
_cell.length_b   1.000
_cell.length_c   1.000
_cell.angle_alpha   90.00
_cell.angle_beta   90.00
_cell.angle_gamma   90.00
#
_symmetry.space_group_name_H-M   'P 1'
#
loop_
_entity.id
_entity.type
_entity.pdbx_description
1 polymer ?
#
loop_
_entity_poly.entity_id
_entity_poly.type
_entity_poly.pdbx_seq_one_letter_code
_entity_poly.pdbx_strand_id
1 'polypeptide(L)'
;MYVPFLFASHTHAKPNSPADLRSANAIIDNMLYVSPRRRLLYVTDVNRFSLRPVGDQQHLSCFLAGLFALGAATIPDVDPRHAWAAEGLAHTCWITYADTATGLGPEWIVFRADGGGEKWVDELAAWVDDGRVGAPPGVAQAVPVAPGGDTEYVVRDTRYLLRPEVRLP
;
A
#
# COMPACT_ATOMS: atom_id res chain seq x y z
N MET A 1 -15.30 -1.92 3.24
CA MET A 1 -15.07 -3.26 3.83
C MET A 1 -14.34 -3.08 5.15
N TYR A 2 -14.93 -3.45 6.26
CA TYR A 2 -14.35 -3.24 7.60
C TYR A 2 -13.15 -4.17 7.81
N VAL A 3 -12.00 -3.64 8.16
CA VAL A 3 -10.85 -4.38 8.71
C VAL A 3 -10.70 -4.03 10.21
N PRO A 4 -11.67 -4.35 11.07
CA PRO A 4 -11.58 -4.05 12.51
C PRO A 4 -11.10 -5.23 13.36
N PHE A 5 -10.69 -6.36 12.78
CA PHE A 5 -10.55 -7.58 13.57
C PHE A 5 -9.14 -7.98 13.99
N LEU A 6 -8.11 -7.25 13.58
CA LEU A 6 -6.73 -7.64 13.91
C LEU A 6 -6.21 -7.09 15.26
N PHE A 7 -6.96 -6.18 15.90
CA PHE A 7 -6.51 -5.55 17.15
C PHE A 7 -7.38 -5.84 18.39
N ALA A 8 -8.46 -6.60 18.26
CA ALA A 8 -9.47 -6.74 19.31
C ALA A 8 -9.50 -8.12 19.95
N SER A 9 -8.39 -8.71 20.33
CA SER A 9 -8.47 -9.82 21.28
C SER A 9 -7.27 -9.86 22.24
N HIS A 10 -7.36 -9.07 23.30
CA HIS A 10 -6.63 -9.34 24.53
C HIS A 10 -7.11 -10.63 25.25
N THR A 11 -7.87 -11.48 24.63
CA THR A 11 -8.31 -12.77 25.16
C THR A 11 -7.67 -13.88 24.36
N HIS A 12 -6.50 -14.38 24.81
CA HIS A 12 -5.94 -15.72 24.57
C HIS A 12 -6.04 -16.36 23.16
N ALA A 13 -6.41 -15.66 22.11
CA ALA A 13 -6.17 -16.13 20.76
C ALA A 13 -4.67 -15.91 20.47
N LYS A 14 -3.96 -16.98 20.13
CA LYS A 14 -2.58 -16.86 19.64
C LYS A 14 -2.60 -15.85 18.50
N PRO A 15 -1.74 -14.79 18.53
CA PRO A 15 -1.74 -13.71 17.52
C PRO A 15 -1.31 -14.17 16.11
N ASN A 16 -1.40 -15.42 15.80
CA ASN A 16 -0.94 -16.06 14.58
C ASN A 16 -1.95 -17.11 14.12
N SER A 17 -3.23 -16.74 14.02
CA SER A 17 -4.15 -17.70 13.43
C SER A 17 -3.82 -17.85 11.93
N PRO A 18 -3.86 -19.07 11.37
CA PRO A 18 -3.69 -19.28 9.93
C PRO A 18 -4.69 -18.49 9.07
N ALA A 19 -5.79 -18.01 9.68
CA ALA A 19 -6.80 -17.18 9.03
C ALA A 19 -6.32 -15.75 8.81
N ASP A 20 -5.61 -15.17 9.78
CA ASP A 20 -5.11 -13.78 9.70
C ASP A 20 -4.03 -13.66 8.61
N LEU A 21 -3.11 -14.61 8.57
CA LEU A 21 -2.09 -14.67 7.52
C LEU A 21 -2.69 -14.89 6.13
N ARG A 22 -3.73 -15.73 6.01
CA ARG A 22 -4.39 -15.93 4.72
C ARG A 22 -5.04 -14.65 4.20
N SER A 23 -5.68 -13.88 5.08
CA SER A 23 -6.28 -12.59 4.70
C SER A 23 -5.22 -11.58 4.28
N ALA A 24 -4.13 -11.47 5.02
CA ALA A 24 -3.02 -10.58 4.69
C ALA A 24 -2.36 -10.98 3.35
N ASN A 25 -2.10 -12.26 3.15
CA ASN A 25 -1.57 -12.76 1.88
C ASN A 25 -2.55 -12.52 0.72
N ALA A 26 -3.85 -12.70 0.93
CA ALA A 26 -4.85 -12.43 -0.10
C ALA A 26 -4.88 -10.94 -0.51
N ILE A 27 -4.63 -10.00 0.40
CA ILE A 27 -4.46 -8.58 0.08
C ILE A 27 -3.21 -8.38 -0.77
N ILE A 28 -2.07 -8.95 -0.36
CA ILE A 28 -0.82 -8.89 -1.13
C ILE A 28 -1.03 -9.44 -2.54
N ASP A 29 -1.64 -10.61 -2.65
CA ASP A 29 -1.79 -11.33 -3.91
C ASP A 29 -2.80 -10.69 -4.86
N ASN A 30 -3.75 -9.86 -4.39
CA ASN A 30 -4.87 -9.43 -5.22
C ASN A 30 -5.16 -7.93 -5.23
N MET A 31 -4.70 -7.17 -4.23
CA MET A 31 -5.10 -5.78 -4.06
C MET A 31 -3.93 -4.79 -4.10
N LEU A 32 -2.69 -5.27 -4.20
CA LEU A 32 -1.52 -4.41 -4.31
C LEU A 32 -1.10 -4.25 -5.77
N TYR A 33 -0.87 -2.99 -6.16
CA TYR A 33 -0.47 -2.59 -7.50
C TYR A 33 0.67 -1.57 -7.44
N VAL A 34 1.46 -1.50 -8.50
CA VAL A 34 2.58 -0.55 -8.63
C VAL A 34 2.28 0.44 -9.75
N SER A 35 2.38 1.73 -9.48
CA SER A 35 2.19 2.75 -10.51
C SER A 35 3.31 2.70 -11.55
N PRO A 36 3.01 3.00 -12.84
CA PRO A 36 3.92 2.66 -13.93
C PRO A 36 5.21 3.49 -13.94
N ARG A 37 5.18 4.77 -13.57
CA ARG A 37 6.32 5.68 -13.69
C ARG A 37 7.03 5.95 -12.38
N ARG A 38 6.28 6.32 -11.34
CA ARG A 38 6.84 6.65 -10.03
C ARG A 38 7.08 5.42 -9.17
N ARG A 39 6.58 4.27 -9.62
CA ARG A 39 6.74 2.99 -8.89
C ARG A 39 6.16 3.03 -7.47
N LEU A 40 5.05 3.76 -7.30
CA LEU A 40 4.31 3.83 -6.03
C LEU A 40 3.55 2.53 -5.81
N LEU A 41 3.81 1.86 -4.69
CA LEU A 41 3.03 0.71 -4.26
C LEU A 41 1.74 1.20 -3.60
N TYR A 42 0.60 0.80 -4.10
CA TYR A 42 -0.70 1.20 -3.56
C TYR A 42 -1.67 0.04 -3.43
N VAL A 43 -2.63 0.18 -2.52
CA VAL A 43 -3.71 -0.78 -2.34
C VAL A 43 -4.98 -0.22 -2.96
N THR A 44 -5.71 -1.04 -3.70
CA THR A 44 -6.98 -0.64 -4.33
C THR A 44 -7.96 -1.79 -4.40
N ASP A 45 -9.23 -1.44 -4.52
CA ASP A 45 -10.27 -2.41 -4.84
C ASP A 45 -10.08 -2.94 -6.27
N VAL A 46 -10.54 -4.17 -6.46
CA VAL A 46 -10.56 -4.82 -7.77
C VAL A 46 -12.00 -4.92 -8.24
N ASN A 47 -12.24 -4.46 -9.45
CA ASN A 47 -13.57 -4.58 -10.05
C ASN A 47 -13.91 -6.07 -10.26
N ARG A 48 -14.98 -6.53 -9.63
CA ARG A 48 -15.38 -7.96 -9.62
C ARG A 48 -15.69 -8.55 -11.00
N PHE A 49 -16.01 -7.71 -11.98
CA PHE A 49 -16.37 -8.15 -13.32
C PHE A 49 -15.19 -8.13 -14.29
N SER A 50 -14.41 -7.03 -14.26
CA SER A 50 -13.27 -6.85 -15.17
C SER A 50 -11.96 -7.38 -14.59
N LEU A 51 -11.92 -7.68 -13.30
CA LEU A 51 -10.72 -8.04 -12.52
C LEU A 51 -9.59 -7.01 -12.62
N ARG A 52 -9.94 -5.76 -12.99
CA ARG A 52 -8.99 -4.64 -13.08
C ARG A 52 -9.00 -3.82 -11.80
N PRO A 53 -7.87 -3.19 -11.43
CA PRO A 53 -7.82 -2.27 -10.31
C PRO A 53 -8.75 -1.08 -10.57
N VAL A 54 -9.41 -0.60 -9.53
CA VAL A 54 -10.24 0.62 -9.59
C VAL A 54 -9.37 1.86 -9.50
N GLY A 55 -8.21 1.75 -8.84
CA GLY A 55 -7.26 2.83 -8.64
C GLY A 55 -7.55 3.67 -7.40
N ASP A 56 -8.67 3.47 -6.73
CA ASP A 56 -9.07 4.21 -5.52
C ASP A 56 -8.17 3.84 -4.34
N GLN A 57 -7.61 4.85 -3.69
CA GLN A 57 -6.94 4.70 -2.40
C GLN A 57 -7.44 5.77 -1.44
N GLN A 58 -7.97 5.34 -0.32
CA GLN A 58 -8.35 6.20 0.79
C GLN A 58 -7.20 6.29 1.81
N HIS A 59 -7.07 7.43 2.48
CA HIS A 59 -6.05 7.65 3.50
C HIS A 59 -6.06 6.58 4.60
N LEU A 60 -7.22 6.08 4.98
CA LEU A 60 -7.38 5.01 5.96
C LEU A 60 -6.61 3.73 5.56
N SER A 61 -6.42 3.49 4.26
CA SER A 61 -5.67 2.32 3.78
C SER A 61 -4.19 2.36 4.17
N CYS A 62 -3.67 3.50 4.60
CA CYS A 62 -2.29 3.64 5.11
C CYS A 62 -2.05 2.81 6.38
N PHE A 63 -3.09 2.44 7.11
CA PHE A 63 -2.99 1.50 8.23
C PHE A 63 -2.44 0.13 7.84
N LEU A 64 -2.64 -0.29 6.60
CA LEU A 64 -2.11 -1.58 6.12
C LEU A 64 -0.59 -1.64 6.21
N ALA A 65 0.11 -0.53 6.01
CA ALA A 65 1.56 -0.48 6.17
C ALA A 65 1.98 -0.88 7.60
N GLY A 66 1.33 -0.30 8.61
CA GLY A 66 1.57 -0.64 10.01
C GLY A 66 1.20 -2.08 10.35
N LEU A 67 0.10 -2.58 9.78
CA LEU A 67 -0.34 -3.95 9.96
C LEU A 67 0.69 -4.95 9.42
N PHE A 68 1.17 -4.74 8.19
CA PHE A 68 2.18 -5.59 7.60
C PHE A 68 3.52 -5.50 8.33
N ALA A 69 3.93 -4.30 8.78
CA ALA A 69 5.14 -4.11 9.59
C ALA A 69 5.05 -4.88 10.92
N LEU A 70 3.91 -4.80 11.60
CA LEU A 70 3.67 -5.54 12.84
C LEU A 70 3.73 -7.05 12.60
N GLY A 71 3.09 -7.53 11.53
CA GLY A 71 3.14 -8.93 11.13
C GLY A 71 4.58 -9.40 10.87
N ALA A 72 5.34 -8.61 10.11
CA ALA A 72 6.74 -8.90 9.80
C ALA A 72 7.62 -8.94 11.06
N ALA A 73 7.33 -8.12 12.06
CA ALA A 73 8.09 -8.05 13.31
C ALA A 73 7.72 -9.12 14.34
N THR A 74 6.50 -9.66 14.29
CA THR A 74 5.97 -10.50 15.38
C THR A 74 5.69 -11.95 14.99
N ILE A 75 5.56 -12.22 13.69
CA ILE A 75 5.24 -13.56 13.19
C ILE A 75 6.53 -14.24 12.72
N PRO A 76 6.97 -15.34 13.36
CA PRO A 76 8.13 -16.09 12.89
C PRO A 76 7.90 -16.63 11.47
N ASP A 77 8.95 -16.59 10.65
CA ASP A 77 8.96 -17.15 9.28
C ASP A 77 7.85 -16.62 8.36
N VAL A 78 7.35 -15.39 8.63
CA VAL A 78 6.38 -14.74 7.75
C VAL A 78 7.03 -14.45 6.38
N ASP A 79 6.23 -14.49 5.34
CA ASP A 79 6.65 -14.15 3.98
C ASP A 79 7.31 -12.76 3.95
N PRO A 80 8.53 -12.61 3.42
CA PRO A 80 9.23 -11.34 3.35
C PRO A 80 8.45 -10.24 2.59
N ARG A 81 7.49 -10.62 1.76
CA ARG A 81 6.58 -9.67 1.09
C ARG A 81 5.81 -8.80 2.06
N HIS A 82 5.56 -9.24 3.30
CA HIS A 82 4.93 -8.41 4.33
C HIS A 82 5.80 -7.20 4.68
N ALA A 83 7.09 -7.38 4.87
CA ALA A 83 8.01 -6.26 5.16
C ALA A 83 8.11 -5.31 3.97
N TRP A 84 8.22 -5.82 2.75
CA TRP A 84 8.27 -5.00 1.54
C TRP A 84 6.95 -4.25 1.29
N ALA A 85 5.80 -4.89 1.51
CA ALA A 85 4.49 -4.24 1.43
C ALA A 85 4.37 -3.12 2.47
N ALA A 86 4.82 -3.35 3.70
CA ALA A 86 4.83 -2.34 4.75
C ALA A 86 5.62 -1.10 4.32
N GLU A 87 6.86 -1.30 3.86
CA GLU A 87 7.74 -0.21 3.44
C GLU A 87 7.18 0.55 2.23
N GLY A 88 6.76 -0.18 1.19
CA GLY A 88 6.24 0.44 -0.03
C GLY A 88 4.94 1.23 0.20
N LEU A 89 3.99 0.67 0.95
CA LEU A 89 2.74 1.35 1.29
C LEU A 89 2.97 2.56 2.20
N ALA A 90 3.83 2.45 3.22
CA ALA A 90 4.19 3.57 4.08
C ALA A 90 4.81 4.70 3.27
N HIS A 91 5.73 4.36 2.37
CA HIS A 91 6.38 5.33 1.50
C HIS A 91 5.38 6.03 0.57
N THR A 92 4.49 5.29 -0.08
CA THR A 92 3.43 5.88 -0.93
C THR A 92 2.54 6.81 -0.13
N CYS A 93 2.12 6.41 1.07
CA CYS A 93 1.34 7.26 1.95
C CYS A 93 2.10 8.55 2.31
N TRP A 94 3.38 8.45 2.64
CA TRP A 94 4.20 9.64 2.88
C TRP A 94 4.30 10.55 1.64
N ILE A 95 4.48 9.97 0.46
CA ILE A 95 4.53 10.71 -0.81
C ILE A 95 3.26 11.55 -1.01
N THR A 96 2.08 11.03 -0.66
CA THR A 96 0.83 11.80 -0.81
C THR A 96 0.78 13.06 0.07
N TYR A 97 1.52 13.11 1.16
CA TYR A 97 1.72 14.32 1.96
C TYR A 97 2.78 15.22 1.34
N ALA A 98 3.90 14.65 0.95
CA ALA A 98 5.06 15.39 0.44
C ALA A 98 4.80 16.05 -0.94
N ASP A 99 3.89 15.49 -1.74
CA ASP A 99 3.47 16.05 -3.03
C ASP A 99 2.53 17.27 -2.87
N THR A 100 2.03 17.57 -1.66
CA THR A 100 1.15 18.72 -1.43
C THR A 100 1.93 19.95 -0.95
N ALA A 101 1.53 21.13 -1.41
CA ALA A 101 2.16 22.39 -0.97
C ALA A 101 1.96 22.66 0.53
N THR A 102 0.92 22.10 1.13
CA THR A 102 0.59 22.28 2.55
C THR A 102 1.21 21.23 3.46
N GLY A 103 1.74 20.12 2.91
CA GLY A 103 2.16 18.97 3.68
C GLY A 103 0.99 18.19 4.31
N LEU A 104 -0.26 18.44 3.90
CA LEU A 104 -1.43 17.71 4.36
C LEU A 104 -1.86 16.69 3.32
N GLY A 105 -1.88 15.42 3.67
CA GLY A 105 -2.29 14.34 2.78
C GLY A 105 -3.78 14.40 2.46
N PRO A 106 -4.18 14.08 1.24
CA PRO A 106 -5.59 14.00 0.83
C PRO A 106 -6.28 12.80 1.49
N GLU A 107 -7.58 12.92 1.72
CA GLU A 107 -8.42 11.81 2.22
C GLU A 107 -8.65 10.73 1.16
N TRP A 108 -8.72 11.13 -0.12
CA TRP A 108 -9.00 10.21 -1.20
C TRP A 108 -8.27 10.60 -2.48
N ILE A 109 -7.52 9.66 -3.00
CA ILE A 109 -6.85 9.77 -4.30
C ILE A 109 -7.29 8.64 -5.22
N VAL A 110 -7.13 8.87 -6.53
CA VAL A 110 -7.37 7.85 -7.56
C VAL A 110 -6.15 7.81 -8.47
N PHE A 111 -5.46 6.69 -8.50
CA PHE A 111 -4.40 6.43 -9.47
C PHE A 111 -4.99 6.40 -10.88
N ARG A 112 -4.33 7.06 -11.83
CA ARG A 112 -4.85 7.19 -13.18
C ARG A 112 -4.89 5.86 -13.90
N ALA A 113 -6.04 5.58 -14.53
CA ALA A 113 -6.30 4.31 -15.21
C ALA A 113 -5.55 4.13 -16.54
N ASP A 114 -4.79 5.13 -17.01
CA ASP A 114 -4.08 5.11 -18.29
C ASP A 114 -2.88 4.13 -18.29
N GLY A 115 -3.14 2.96 -17.81
CA GLY A 115 -2.17 1.90 -17.56
C GLY A 115 -2.22 1.39 -16.15
N GLY A 116 -3.30 1.59 -15.44
CA GLY A 116 -3.75 1.08 -14.13
C GLY A 116 -2.75 0.39 -13.18
N GLY A 117 -1.47 0.60 -13.33
CA GLY A 117 -0.45 -0.13 -12.59
C GLY A 117 -0.43 -1.63 -12.88
N GLU A 118 0.70 -2.24 -12.72
CA GLU A 118 0.84 -3.69 -12.78
C GLU A 118 0.57 -4.29 -11.40
N LYS A 119 0.06 -5.51 -11.39
CA LYS A 119 -0.15 -6.24 -10.16
C LYS A 119 1.20 -6.48 -9.47
N TRP A 120 1.30 -6.15 -8.20
CA TRP A 120 2.60 -6.17 -7.51
C TRP A 120 3.27 -7.54 -7.49
N VAL A 121 2.49 -8.61 -7.35
CA VAL A 121 3.03 -9.98 -7.36
C VAL A 121 3.62 -10.37 -8.72
N ASP A 122 3.08 -9.85 -9.83
CA ASP A 122 3.61 -10.11 -11.16
C ASP A 122 4.95 -9.37 -11.36
N GLU A 123 5.03 -8.13 -10.88
CA GLU A 123 6.26 -7.34 -10.84
C GLU A 123 7.34 -7.98 -9.96
N LEU A 124 6.95 -8.54 -8.81
CA LEU A 124 7.87 -9.28 -7.95
C LEU A 124 8.38 -10.54 -8.62
N ALA A 125 7.52 -11.27 -9.34
CA ALA A 125 7.93 -12.44 -10.10
C ALA A 125 8.96 -12.09 -11.18
N ALA A 126 8.70 -11.05 -11.96
CA ALA A 126 9.64 -10.55 -12.95
C ALA A 126 10.98 -10.11 -12.32
N TRP A 127 10.93 -9.41 -11.19
CA TRP A 127 12.15 -9.01 -10.46
C TRP A 127 12.96 -10.21 -9.95
N VAL A 128 12.29 -11.28 -9.54
CA VAL A 128 12.97 -12.52 -9.13
C VAL A 128 13.62 -13.20 -10.33
N ASP A 129 12.92 -13.26 -11.46
CA ASP A 129 13.42 -13.86 -12.71
C ASP A 129 14.63 -13.08 -13.25
N ASP A 130 14.66 -11.76 -13.07
CA ASP A 130 15.79 -10.88 -13.41
C ASP A 130 16.95 -10.93 -12.39
N GLY A 131 16.91 -11.86 -11.44
CA GLY A 131 17.98 -12.09 -10.47
C GLY A 131 17.97 -11.16 -9.27
N ARG A 132 16.86 -10.51 -8.95
CA ARG A 132 16.65 -9.60 -7.78
C ARG A 132 17.61 -8.40 -7.80
N VAL A 133 17.79 -7.80 -8.95
CA VAL A 133 18.66 -6.62 -9.10
C VAL A 133 17.96 -5.39 -8.52
N GLY A 134 18.59 -4.72 -7.57
CA GLY A 134 18.05 -3.54 -6.90
C GLY A 134 17.01 -3.85 -5.82
N ALA A 135 16.29 -2.82 -5.39
CA ALA A 135 15.20 -2.97 -4.43
C ALA A 135 13.98 -3.66 -5.08
N PRO A 136 13.13 -4.35 -4.28
CA PRO A 136 11.87 -4.88 -4.80
C PRO A 136 10.99 -3.79 -5.42
N PRO A 137 10.20 -4.11 -6.47
CA PRO A 137 9.32 -3.14 -7.10
C PRO A 137 8.40 -2.44 -6.10
N GLY A 138 8.23 -1.13 -6.23
CA GLY A 138 7.33 -0.36 -5.39
C GLY A 138 7.82 -0.07 -3.97
N VAL A 139 9.06 -0.47 -3.64
CA VAL A 139 9.62 -0.26 -2.30
C VAL A 139 10.48 1.00 -2.29
N ALA A 140 9.98 2.07 -1.66
CA ALA A 140 10.70 3.33 -1.33
C ALA A 140 11.48 3.98 -2.50
N GLN A 141 10.99 3.86 -3.73
CA GLN A 141 11.71 4.33 -4.93
C GLN A 141 11.27 5.73 -5.40
N ALA A 142 10.06 6.13 -5.07
CA ALA A 142 9.51 7.40 -5.53
C ALA A 142 10.11 8.59 -4.78
N VAL A 143 10.23 9.71 -5.47
CA VAL A 143 10.57 11.01 -4.87
C VAL A 143 9.37 11.94 -4.94
N PRO A 144 9.21 12.88 -3.98
CA PRO A 144 8.16 13.88 -4.05
C PRO A 144 8.26 14.71 -5.34
N VAL A 145 7.11 15.12 -5.86
CA VAL A 145 7.06 16.05 -6.98
C VAL A 145 6.77 17.47 -6.48
N ALA A 146 7.25 18.47 -7.20
CA ALA A 146 6.91 19.85 -6.90
C ALA A 146 5.38 20.07 -7.04
N PRO A 147 4.81 21.02 -6.28
CA PRO A 147 3.40 21.36 -6.41
C PRO A 147 2.99 21.64 -7.87
N GLY A 148 1.94 20.95 -8.33
CA GLY A 148 1.51 21.00 -9.75
C GLY A 148 2.24 20.05 -10.70
N GLY A 149 3.21 19.28 -10.21
CA GLY A 149 3.85 18.19 -10.96
C GLY A 149 2.92 16.99 -11.17
N ASP A 150 3.38 16.02 -11.96
CA ASP A 150 2.60 14.83 -12.27
C ASP A 150 2.71 13.79 -11.15
N THR A 151 1.66 13.71 -10.34
CA THR A 151 1.57 12.80 -9.19
C THR A 151 1.25 11.36 -9.57
N GLU A 152 0.82 11.06 -10.80
CA GLU A 152 0.21 9.81 -11.28
C GLU A 152 -1.13 9.48 -10.62
N TYR A 153 -1.62 10.32 -9.72
CA TYR A 153 -2.94 10.20 -9.13
C TYR A 153 -3.68 11.53 -9.19
N VAL A 154 -4.99 11.46 -9.02
CA VAL A 154 -5.88 12.61 -8.92
C VAL A 154 -6.44 12.66 -7.51
N VAL A 155 -6.36 13.82 -6.87
CA VAL A 155 -7.00 14.04 -5.58
C VAL A 155 -8.50 14.20 -5.78
N ARG A 156 -9.29 13.40 -5.09
CA ARG A 156 -10.76 13.44 -5.09
C ARG A 156 -11.33 14.13 -3.89
N ASP A 157 -10.66 14.01 -2.74
CA ASP A 157 -11.10 14.63 -1.51
C ASP A 157 -9.87 15.19 -0.76
N THR A 158 -9.91 16.48 -0.48
CA THR A 158 -8.83 17.20 0.20
C THR A 158 -9.10 17.44 1.68
N ARG A 159 -10.24 16.96 2.21
CA ARG A 159 -10.55 17.11 3.64
C ARG A 159 -9.50 16.39 4.47
N TYR A 160 -8.97 17.08 5.46
CA TYR A 160 -8.06 16.48 6.43
C TYR A 160 -8.82 16.09 7.68
N LEU A 161 -8.96 14.80 7.93
CA LEU A 161 -9.77 14.25 9.01
C LEU A 161 -8.98 13.93 10.28
N LEU A 162 -7.79 14.53 10.44
CA LEU A 162 -6.91 14.34 11.61
C LEU A 162 -6.59 12.86 11.89
N ARG A 163 -6.34 12.09 10.86
CA ARG A 163 -5.97 10.68 10.97
C ARG A 163 -4.44 10.54 11.02
N PRO A 164 -3.86 10.03 12.11
CA PRO A 164 -2.42 9.93 12.31
C PRO A 164 -1.82 8.63 11.72
N GLU A 165 -2.32 8.15 10.60
CA GLU A 165 -1.85 6.91 9.98
C GLU A 165 -0.43 7.04 9.44
N VAL A 166 -0.03 8.26 9.06
CA VAL A 166 1.34 8.57 8.64
C VAL A 166 1.96 9.55 9.62
N ARG A 167 2.94 9.08 10.37
CA ARG A 167 3.76 9.95 11.19
C ARG A 167 4.93 10.43 10.34
N LEU A 168 4.93 11.72 10.00
CA LEU A 168 6.09 12.32 9.34
C LEU A 168 7.28 12.32 10.32
N PRO A 169 8.50 12.05 9.83
CA PRO A 169 9.71 12.11 10.65
C PRO A 169 10.00 13.51 11.17
#